data_d3c73c9269fd82a44154eafbff91176f
#
_entry.id   d3c73c9269fd82a44154eafbff91176f
#
_cell.length_a   1.000
_cell.length_b   1.000
_cell.length_c   1.000
_cell.angle_alpha   90.00
_cell.angle_beta   90.00
_cell.angle_gamma   90.00
#
_symmetry.space_group_name_H-M   'P 1'
#
loop_
_entity.id
_entity.type
_entity.pdbx_description
1 polymer ?
#
loop_
_entity_poly.entity_id
_entity_poly.type
_entity_poly.pdbx_seq_one_letter_code
_entity_poly.pdbx_strand_id
1 'polypeptide(L)'
;MTVAVLALQGAFAEHEKILSKLGADSFEIRQKKDLDRSFDRLIIPGGESTVQGKLLRELDLFDGIKSRIEGGMPVYGTCAGLILLAKSISNDSAQHLQTMSIVANRNAYGRQLGSFHTEAQFEGIGEIPMTFIRAPYIDKVYDDVRVLSEAVSYTHLTLPTIL
;
A
#
# COMPACT_ATOMS: atom_id res chain seq x y z
N MET A 1 -7.17 13.29 -14.37
CA MET A 1 -6.24 12.43 -13.57
C MET A 1 -6.87 11.07 -13.46
N THR A 2 -6.20 10.06 -13.96
CA THR A 2 -6.69 8.68 -13.97
C THR A 2 -5.89 7.84 -12.98
N VAL A 3 -6.58 7.14 -12.10
CA VAL A 3 -5.98 6.28 -11.08
C VAL A 3 -6.26 4.81 -11.41
N ALA A 4 -5.22 4.01 -11.55
CA ALA A 4 -5.37 2.57 -11.66
C ALA A 4 -5.46 1.94 -10.27
N VAL A 5 -6.35 0.97 -10.08
CA VAL A 5 -6.48 0.20 -8.85
C VAL A 5 -6.15 -1.26 -9.14
N LEU A 6 -5.18 -1.82 -8.42
CA LEU A 6 -4.83 -3.23 -8.56
C LEU A 6 -5.94 -4.10 -8.01
N ALA A 7 -6.68 -4.80 -8.88
CA ALA A 7 -7.90 -5.53 -8.54
C ALA A 7 -7.70 -7.05 -8.66
N LEU A 8 -6.63 -7.57 -8.06
CA LEU A 8 -6.32 -9.00 -8.06
C LEU A 8 -6.97 -9.73 -6.87
N GLN A 9 -6.93 -9.08 -5.69
CA GLN A 9 -7.49 -9.60 -4.46
C GLN A 9 -7.55 -8.47 -3.42
N GLY A 10 -8.57 -8.44 -2.56
CA GLY A 10 -8.70 -7.51 -1.45
C GLY A 10 -9.67 -6.36 -1.69
N ALA A 11 -9.45 -5.24 -1.02
CA ALA A 11 -10.38 -4.11 -0.87
C ALA A 11 -10.30 -3.09 -2.03
N PHE A 12 -10.26 -3.52 -3.29
CA PHE A 12 -10.15 -2.62 -4.45
C PHE A 12 -11.43 -1.82 -4.69
N ALA A 13 -12.61 -2.42 -4.50
CA ALA A 13 -13.89 -1.75 -4.70
C ALA A 13 -14.11 -0.57 -3.74
N GLU A 14 -13.58 -0.65 -2.52
CA GLU A 14 -13.64 0.43 -1.54
C GLU A 14 -12.83 1.64 -2.00
N HIS A 15 -11.64 1.41 -2.57
CA HIS A 15 -10.83 2.47 -3.15
C HIS A 15 -11.52 3.13 -4.34
N GLU A 16 -12.10 2.36 -5.26
CA GLU A 16 -12.84 2.90 -6.39
C GLU A 16 -14.03 3.76 -5.96
N LYS A 17 -14.76 3.31 -4.94
CA LYS A 17 -15.87 4.09 -4.37
C LYS A 17 -15.42 5.43 -3.81
N ILE A 18 -14.25 5.48 -3.16
CA ILE A 18 -13.68 6.74 -2.66
C ILE A 18 -13.20 7.62 -3.82
N LEU A 19 -12.50 7.06 -4.81
CA LEU A 19 -12.05 7.79 -5.99
C LEU A 19 -13.23 8.44 -6.73
N SER A 20 -14.32 7.69 -6.91
CA SER A 20 -15.56 8.22 -7.51
C SER A 20 -16.14 9.39 -6.72
N LYS A 21 -16.17 9.32 -5.37
CA LYS A 21 -16.61 10.44 -4.52
C LYS A 21 -15.72 11.66 -4.62
N LEU A 22 -14.43 11.47 -4.89
CA LEU A 22 -13.45 12.54 -5.10
C LEU A 22 -13.45 13.08 -6.53
N GLY A 23 -14.30 12.56 -7.42
CA GLY A 23 -14.35 12.96 -8.83
C GLY A 23 -13.15 12.54 -9.65
N ALA A 24 -12.40 11.55 -9.21
CA ALA A 24 -11.27 11.01 -9.96
C ALA A 24 -11.71 9.84 -10.86
N ASP A 25 -11.20 9.83 -12.09
CA ASP A 25 -11.37 8.68 -12.97
C ASP A 25 -10.55 7.51 -12.47
N SER A 26 -11.13 6.32 -12.47
CA SER A 26 -10.42 5.12 -12.07
C SER A 26 -10.75 3.92 -12.96
N PHE A 27 -9.85 2.94 -12.94
CA PHE A 27 -10.09 1.64 -13.55
C PHE A 27 -9.28 0.56 -12.83
N GLU A 28 -9.71 -0.68 -13.00
CA GLU A 28 -9.06 -1.85 -12.41
C GLU A 28 -7.95 -2.40 -13.31
N ILE A 29 -6.83 -2.80 -12.68
CA ILE A 29 -5.82 -3.67 -13.29
C ILE A 29 -6.06 -5.10 -12.81
N ARG A 30 -6.47 -5.98 -13.74
CA ARG A 30 -6.74 -7.39 -13.50
C ARG A 30 -5.87 -8.34 -14.33
N GLN A 31 -5.26 -7.85 -15.40
CA GLN A 31 -4.50 -8.62 -16.36
C GLN A 31 -3.48 -7.73 -17.09
N LYS A 32 -2.49 -8.35 -17.72
CA LYS A 32 -1.37 -7.65 -18.37
C LYS A 32 -1.79 -6.54 -19.33
N LYS A 33 -2.80 -6.79 -20.17
CA LYS A 33 -3.29 -5.80 -21.15
C LYS A 33 -3.83 -4.51 -20.51
N ASP A 34 -4.23 -4.56 -19.25
CA ASP A 34 -4.74 -3.37 -18.57
C ASP A 34 -3.62 -2.35 -18.30
N LEU A 35 -2.35 -2.80 -18.31
CA LEU A 35 -1.18 -1.92 -18.24
C LEU A 35 -0.95 -1.10 -19.52
N ASP A 36 -1.55 -1.46 -20.64
CA ASP A 36 -1.44 -0.70 -21.89
C ASP A 36 -2.24 0.60 -21.86
N ARG A 37 -3.15 0.73 -20.89
CA ARG A 37 -3.89 1.97 -20.64
C ARG A 37 -2.99 3.02 -20.01
N SER A 38 -3.24 4.29 -20.34
CA SER A 38 -2.59 5.42 -19.68
C SER A 38 -3.22 5.68 -18.32
N PHE A 39 -2.39 5.84 -17.28
CA PHE A 39 -2.81 6.26 -15.95
C PHE A 39 -1.68 7.00 -15.22
N ASP A 40 -2.08 7.88 -14.32
CA ASP A 40 -1.18 8.81 -13.64
C ASP A 40 -0.71 8.29 -12.28
N ARG A 41 -1.50 7.43 -11.63
CA ARG A 41 -1.28 6.96 -10.26
C ARG A 41 -1.74 5.51 -10.12
N LEU A 42 -1.20 4.80 -9.14
CA LEU A 42 -1.56 3.43 -8.81
C LEU A 42 -2.01 3.31 -7.34
N ILE A 43 -3.06 2.54 -7.09
CA ILE A 43 -3.42 2.06 -5.75
C ILE A 43 -3.22 0.56 -5.69
N ILE A 44 -2.49 0.11 -4.66
CA ILE A 44 -2.36 -1.31 -4.29
C ILE A 44 -3.15 -1.50 -2.99
N PRO A 45 -4.32 -2.15 -3.05
CA PRO A 45 -5.23 -2.23 -1.92
C PRO A 45 -4.77 -3.20 -0.84
N GLY A 46 -5.41 -3.09 0.33
CA GLY A 46 -5.31 -4.10 1.37
C GLY A 46 -5.89 -5.44 0.93
N GLY A 47 -5.40 -6.50 1.55
CA GLY A 47 -5.78 -7.87 1.25
C GLY A 47 -4.77 -8.87 1.84
N GLU A 48 -4.48 -9.94 1.13
CA GLU A 48 -3.48 -10.93 1.50
C GLU A 48 -2.24 -10.78 0.60
N SER A 49 -1.12 -10.34 1.18
CA SER A 49 0.09 -9.97 0.43
C SER A 49 0.74 -11.14 -0.31
N THR A 50 0.69 -12.35 0.25
CA THR A 50 1.23 -13.56 -0.40
C THR A 50 0.43 -13.89 -1.66
N VAL A 51 -0.91 -13.81 -1.58
CA VAL A 51 -1.78 -14.06 -2.73
C VAL A 51 -1.61 -12.98 -3.79
N GLN A 52 -1.61 -11.71 -3.39
CA GLN A 52 -1.39 -10.61 -4.34
C GLN A 52 -0.02 -10.70 -5.01
N GLY A 53 1.04 -10.99 -4.25
CA GLY A 53 2.39 -11.15 -4.79
C GLY A 53 2.52 -12.32 -5.76
N LYS A 54 1.81 -13.44 -5.50
CA LYS A 54 1.72 -14.58 -6.42
C LYS A 54 0.99 -14.19 -7.70
N LEU A 55 -0.20 -13.59 -7.59
CA LEU A 55 -1.01 -13.19 -8.74
C LEU A 55 -0.31 -12.13 -9.62
N LEU A 56 0.43 -11.19 -9.02
CA LEU A 56 1.24 -10.25 -9.79
C LEU A 56 2.20 -10.94 -10.75
N ARG A 57 2.81 -12.06 -10.33
CA ARG A 57 3.74 -12.84 -11.15
C ARG A 57 3.03 -13.73 -12.16
N GLU A 58 1.99 -14.45 -11.73
CA GLU A 58 1.24 -15.37 -12.58
C GLU A 58 0.49 -14.66 -13.73
N LEU A 59 0.06 -13.43 -13.51
CA LEU A 59 -0.61 -12.60 -14.51
C LEU A 59 0.33 -11.67 -15.28
N ASP A 60 1.65 -11.83 -15.11
CA ASP A 60 2.69 -11.08 -15.82
C ASP A 60 2.56 -9.55 -15.63
N LEU A 61 2.15 -9.14 -14.42
CA LEU A 61 1.97 -7.73 -14.02
C LEU A 61 3.17 -7.17 -13.26
N PHE A 62 3.99 -8.04 -12.65
CA PHE A 62 5.01 -7.68 -11.69
C PHE A 62 6.02 -6.66 -12.24
N ASP A 63 6.68 -6.99 -13.34
CA ASP A 63 7.74 -6.16 -13.92
C ASP A 63 7.19 -4.84 -14.47
N GLY A 64 6.01 -4.89 -15.09
CA GLY A 64 5.35 -3.71 -15.63
C GLY A 64 4.93 -2.70 -14.55
N ILE A 65 4.45 -3.16 -13.41
CA ILE A 65 4.09 -2.32 -12.26
C ILE A 65 5.36 -1.80 -11.58
N LYS A 66 6.32 -2.68 -11.30
CA LYS A 66 7.58 -2.31 -10.66
C LYS A 66 8.31 -1.21 -11.45
N SER A 67 8.48 -1.41 -12.75
CA SER A 67 9.15 -0.44 -13.62
C SER A 67 8.47 0.93 -13.63
N ARG A 68 7.15 0.99 -13.58
CA ARG A 68 6.42 2.27 -13.51
C ARG A 68 6.67 3.00 -12.20
N ILE A 69 6.64 2.27 -11.08
CA ILE A 69 6.91 2.85 -9.75
C ILE A 69 8.34 3.36 -9.67
N GLU A 70 9.32 2.55 -10.12
CA GLU A 70 10.74 2.96 -10.20
C GLU A 70 10.96 4.13 -11.16
N GLY A 71 10.12 4.26 -12.18
CA GLY A 71 10.08 5.41 -13.09
C GLY A 71 9.43 6.68 -12.50
N GLY A 72 9.04 6.66 -11.22
CA GLY A 72 8.50 7.81 -10.50
C GLY A 72 6.97 7.92 -10.52
N MET A 73 6.23 6.87 -10.93
CA MET A 73 4.78 6.90 -10.84
C MET A 73 4.33 6.87 -9.38
N PRO A 74 3.50 7.82 -8.93
CA PRO A 74 2.96 7.81 -7.58
C PRO A 74 2.14 6.56 -7.29
N VAL A 75 2.41 5.90 -6.17
CA VAL A 75 1.71 4.70 -5.72
C VAL A 75 1.23 4.85 -4.27
N TYR A 76 0.02 4.39 -4.01
CA TYR A 76 -0.55 4.31 -2.67
C TYR A 76 -0.82 2.86 -2.30
N GLY A 77 -0.14 2.36 -1.25
CA GLY A 77 -0.30 1.00 -0.75
C GLY A 77 -0.93 0.97 0.64
N THR A 78 -2.01 0.20 0.81
CA THR A 78 -2.65 0.00 2.12
C THR A 78 -2.49 -1.44 2.60
N CYS A 79 -2.17 -1.65 3.87
CA CYS A 79 -2.06 -2.99 4.50
C CYS A 79 -1.18 -3.95 3.67
N ALA A 80 -1.77 -4.89 2.92
CA ALA A 80 -1.04 -5.78 2.02
C ALA A 80 -0.26 -5.01 0.94
N GLY A 81 -0.81 -3.92 0.42
CA GLY A 81 -0.13 -3.05 -0.55
C GLY A 81 1.14 -2.42 0.02
N LEU A 82 1.14 -2.01 1.29
CA LEU A 82 2.35 -1.55 1.98
C LEU A 82 3.42 -2.65 2.03
N ILE A 83 3.03 -3.88 2.37
CA ILE A 83 3.94 -5.04 2.42
C ILE A 83 4.54 -5.31 1.04
N LEU A 84 3.75 -5.21 -0.02
CA LEU A 84 4.23 -5.42 -1.40
C LEU A 84 5.25 -4.35 -1.84
N LEU A 85 5.11 -3.12 -1.37
CA LEU A 85 6.03 -2.02 -1.68
C LEU A 85 7.31 -2.07 -0.84
N ALA A 86 7.27 -2.62 0.37
CA ALA A 86 8.40 -2.62 1.31
C ALA A 86 9.66 -3.25 0.71
N LYS A 87 10.82 -2.65 1.01
CA LYS A 87 12.14 -3.15 0.61
C LYS A 87 12.43 -4.54 1.18
N SER A 88 11.96 -4.80 2.39
CA SER A 88 12.05 -6.10 3.05
C SER A 88 10.96 -6.28 4.09
N ILE A 89 10.76 -7.52 4.50
CA ILE A 89 9.81 -7.91 5.54
C ILE A 89 10.61 -8.55 6.67
N SER A 90 10.51 -8.03 7.90
CA SER A 90 11.37 -8.44 9.02
C SER A 90 11.11 -9.87 9.49
N ASN A 91 9.90 -10.37 9.32
CA ASN A 91 9.48 -11.70 9.78
C ASN A 91 9.12 -12.66 8.64
N ASP A 92 9.56 -12.37 7.41
CA ASP A 92 9.32 -13.18 6.22
C ASP A 92 10.45 -12.98 5.20
N SER A 93 10.86 -14.02 4.51
CA SER A 93 11.86 -13.95 3.44
C SER A 93 11.28 -13.61 2.06
N ALA A 94 9.96 -13.44 1.97
CA ALA A 94 9.29 -13.11 0.71
C ALA A 94 9.75 -11.75 0.18
N GLN A 95 10.01 -11.69 -1.12
CA GLN A 95 10.38 -10.48 -1.85
C GLN A 95 9.28 -10.14 -2.85
N HIS A 96 8.79 -8.90 -2.75
CA HIS A 96 7.77 -8.37 -3.64
C HIS A 96 8.34 -7.21 -4.50
N LEU A 97 7.63 -6.12 -4.65
CA LEU A 97 8.05 -5.00 -5.52
C LEU A 97 9.32 -4.28 -5.03
N GLN A 98 9.51 -4.16 -3.73
CA GLN A 98 10.71 -3.61 -3.09
C GLN A 98 11.04 -2.16 -3.52
N THR A 99 10.01 -1.37 -3.80
CA THR A 99 10.13 -0.01 -4.34
C THR A 99 10.08 1.08 -3.28
N MET A 100 9.89 0.70 -2.00
CA MET A 100 9.81 1.63 -0.89
C MET A 100 10.84 1.29 0.18
N SER A 101 11.65 2.27 0.59
CA SER A 101 12.77 2.10 1.53
C SER A 101 12.30 1.95 2.99
N ILE A 102 11.50 0.93 3.25
CA ILE A 102 11.01 0.55 4.58
C ILE A 102 11.22 -0.95 4.84
N VAL A 103 11.23 -1.32 6.10
CA VAL A 103 11.11 -2.70 6.57
C VAL A 103 9.73 -2.87 7.20
N ALA A 104 8.89 -3.70 6.61
CA ALA A 104 7.57 -4.00 7.14
C ALA A 104 7.58 -5.27 7.99
N ASN A 105 6.69 -5.34 8.99
CA ASN A 105 6.43 -6.54 9.78
C ASN A 105 4.99 -6.99 9.57
N ARG A 106 4.82 -8.22 9.13
CA ARG A 106 3.50 -8.82 8.90
C ARG A 106 2.92 -9.35 10.20
N ASN A 107 1.58 -9.21 10.35
CA ASN A 107 0.83 -9.81 11.46
C ASN A 107 1.37 -9.45 12.85
N ALA A 108 1.90 -8.25 13.00
CA ALA A 108 2.62 -7.80 14.18
C ALA A 108 1.77 -7.76 15.45
N TYR A 109 0.46 -7.65 15.31
CA TYR A 109 -0.45 -7.45 16.44
C TYR A 109 -0.99 -8.74 17.06
N GLY A 110 -0.57 -9.91 16.61
CA GLY A 110 -1.06 -11.19 17.15
C GLY A 110 -2.58 -11.39 16.98
N ARG A 111 -3.10 -12.48 17.55
CA ARG A 111 -4.53 -12.83 17.39
C ARG A 111 -5.50 -11.98 18.23
N GLN A 112 -5.04 -11.23 19.22
CA GLN A 112 -5.92 -10.56 20.20
C GLN A 112 -6.00 -9.02 20.07
N LEU A 113 -5.09 -8.36 19.38
CA LEU A 113 -5.08 -6.89 19.20
C LEU A 113 -5.32 -6.49 17.74
N GLY A 114 -6.22 -7.20 17.09
CA GLY A 114 -6.34 -7.17 15.64
C GLY A 114 -6.81 -5.86 15.01
N SER A 115 -7.41 -4.94 15.78
CA SER A 115 -7.97 -3.70 15.22
C SER A 115 -8.11 -2.63 16.30
N PHE A 116 -7.78 -1.40 15.96
CA PHE A 116 -8.01 -0.25 16.85
C PHE A 116 -8.27 1.02 16.05
N HIS A 117 -8.87 2.00 16.71
CA HIS A 117 -9.07 3.35 16.21
C HIS A 117 -8.27 4.31 17.08
N THR A 118 -7.68 5.31 16.46
CA THR A 118 -6.97 6.39 17.14
C THR A 118 -7.07 7.66 16.33
N GLU A 119 -6.74 8.78 16.95
CA GLU A 119 -6.50 10.05 16.27
C GLU A 119 -5.02 10.37 16.37
N ALA A 120 -4.43 10.87 15.30
CA ALA A 120 -3.03 11.27 15.29
C ALA A 120 -2.81 12.45 14.36
N GLN A 121 -1.74 13.20 14.64
CA GLN A 121 -1.32 14.32 13.80
C GLN A 121 -0.78 13.79 12.48
N PHE A 122 -1.31 14.31 11.39
CA PHE A 122 -0.82 14.07 10.05
C PHE A 122 -0.17 15.36 9.53
N GLU A 123 1.06 15.27 9.10
CA GLU A 123 1.83 16.43 8.63
C GLU A 123 1.12 17.13 7.47
N GLY A 124 0.93 18.45 7.60
CA GLY A 124 0.28 19.29 6.59
C GLY A 124 -1.25 19.24 6.56
N ILE A 125 -1.89 18.37 7.37
CA ILE A 125 -3.35 18.22 7.42
C ILE A 125 -3.90 18.55 8.81
N GLY A 126 -3.21 18.10 9.88
CA GLY A 126 -3.67 18.20 11.26
C GLY A 126 -4.09 16.84 11.81
N GLU A 127 -4.92 16.84 12.85
CA GLU A 127 -5.39 15.63 13.49
C GLU A 127 -6.41 14.90 12.61
N ILE A 128 -6.18 13.63 12.36
CA ILE A 128 -7.05 12.78 11.54
C ILE A 128 -7.39 11.46 12.26
N PRO A 129 -8.60 10.92 12.05
CA PRO A 129 -8.95 9.59 12.55
C PRO A 129 -8.25 8.50 11.74
N MET A 130 -7.67 7.55 12.44
CA MET A 130 -6.97 6.41 11.86
C MET A 130 -7.57 5.10 12.33
N THR A 131 -7.80 4.19 11.40
CA THR A 131 -8.33 2.85 11.66
C THR A 131 -7.33 1.81 11.22
N PHE A 132 -6.93 0.95 12.14
CA PHE A 132 -6.01 -0.16 11.90
C PHE A 132 -6.74 -1.48 12.06
N ILE A 133 -6.74 -2.31 11.02
CA ILE A 133 -7.39 -3.62 10.99
C ILE A 133 -6.33 -4.66 10.65
N ARG A 134 -5.85 -5.40 11.66
CA ARG A 134 -4.75 -6.39 11.50
C ARG A 134 -3.60 -5.85 10.63
N ALA A 135 -3.29 -4.57 10.84
CA ALA A 135 -2.35 -3.85 10.00
C ALA A 135 -0.92 -4.39 10.17
N PRO A 136 -0.09 -4.37 9.12
CA PRO A 136 1.34 -4.46 9.30
C PRO A 136 1.83 -3.21 10.03
N TYR A 137 3.00 -3.29 10.68
CA TYR A 137 3.69 -2.08 11.12
C TYR A 137 5.04 -1.93 10.40
N ILE A 138 5.61 -0.76 10.46
CA ILE A 138 6.91 -0.45 9.88
C ILE A 138 7.95 -0.57 10.99
N ASP A 139 8.84 -1.56 10.88
CA ASP A 139 9.95 -1.80 11.80
C ASP A 139 11.06 -0.76 11.64
N LYS A 140 11.28 -0.33 10.39
CA LYS A 140 12.35 0.59 10.06
C LYS A 140 11.98 1.43 8.84
N VAL A 141 12.32 2.71 8.91
CA VAL A 141 12.34 3.63 7.76
C VAL A 141 13.79 3.99 7.45
N TYR A 142 14.11 4.22 6.19
CA TYR A 142 15.41 4.73 5.76
C TYR A 142 15.33 6.23 5.49
N ASP A 143 16.48 6.89 5.34
CA ASP A 143 16.60 8.36 5.30
C ASP A 143 15.87 9.03 4.12
N ASP A 144 15.55 8.28 3.07
CA ASP A 144 14.79 8.72 1.91
C ASP A 144 13.27 8.64 2.10
N VAL A 145 12.80 8.19 3.26
CA VAL A 145 11.39 8.06 3.58
C VAL A 145 10.96 9.14 4.58
N ARG A 146 9.94 9.91 4.21
CA ARG A 146 9.31 10.89 5.10
C ARG A 146 8.16 10.25 5.86
N VAL A 147 8.20 10.33 7.19
CA VAL A 147 7.11 9.93 8.07
C VAL A 147 6.13 11.09 8.18
N LEU A 148 4.86 10.88 7.81
CA LEU A 148 3.84 11.93 7.85
C LEU A 148 2.93 11.84 9.07
N SER A 149 2.82 10.67 9.67
CA SER A 149 2.04 10.45 10.88
C SER A 149 2.56 9.23 11.64
N GLU A 150 2.40 9.27 12.95
CA GLU A 150 2.77 8.19 13.85
C GLU A 150 1.63 7.98 14.85
N ALA A 151 1.11 6.76 14.93
CA ALA A 151 0.08 6.39 15.89
C ALA A 151 0.72 5.69 17.09
N VAL A 152 0.69 6.34 18.25
CA VAL A 152 1.31 5.84 19.47
C VAL A 152 0.32 4.98 20.24
N SER A 153 0.45 3.66 20.17
CA SER A 153 0.09 2.82 21.32
C SER A 153 0.87 1.51 21.44
N TYR A 154 1.79 1.21 20.62
CA TYR A 154 2.79 0.10 20.71
C TYR A 154 3.53 -0.11 19.38
N THR A 155 3.29 0.68 18.34
CA THR A 155 3.94 0.50 17.05
C THR A 155 3.92 1.78 16.24
N HIS A 156 5.03 2.10 15.62
CA HIS A 156 5.14 3.16 14.63
C HIS A 156 4.31 2.79 13.40
N LEU A 157 3.35 3.61 13.02
CA LEU A 157 2.68 3.46 11.75
C LEU A 157 2.95 4.67 10.89
N THR A 158 3.66 4.40 9.86
CA THR A 158 3.97 5.36 8.82
C THR A 158 3.01 5.13 7.68
N LEU A 159 2.27 6.14 7.28
CA LEU A 159 1.65 6.17 5.96
C LEU A 159 2.66 6.84 5.03
N PRO A 160 3.43 6.09 4.28
CA PRO A 160 4.33 6.69 3.33
C PRO A 160 3.52 7.21 2.16
N THR A 161 3.50 8.51 2.02
CA THR A 161 3.11 9.14 0.77
C THR A 161 4.39 9.50 0.06
N ILE A 162 4.69 8.81 -1.01
CA ILE A 162 5.70 9.26 -1.97
C ILE A 162 5.05 10.39 -2.75
N LEU A 163 5.57 11.58 -2.56
CA LEU A 163 5.28 12.73 -3.42
C LEU A 163 6.26 12.75 -4.58
#